data_38fd5accdc569e464bb10df790981f2b
#
_entry.id   38fd5accdc569e464bb10df790981f2b
#
_cell.length_a   1.000
_cell.length_b   1.000
_cell.length_c   1.000
_cell.angle_alpha   90.00
_cell.angle_beta   90.00
_cell.angle_gamma   90.00
#
_symmetry.space_group_name_H-M   'P 1'
#
loop_
_entity.id
_entity.type
_entity.pdbx_description
1 polymer ?
#
loop_
_entity_poly.entity_id
_entity_poly.type
_entity_poly.pdbx_seq_one_letter_code
_entity_poly.pdbx_strand_id
1 'polypeptide(L)'
;MKKLTALLLALVMVFALAACGTETVTVTATPVPTAEPTSEPSSEPSAEPSSEPSAEPSDAPAAGPSTAPTEAPESGAVGDPSGEGGNTLVVYFSATGHTEAIAGYIADITGADVFVIEPAQPYTSDDLNWTDESSRVVQEYEDESLRNIELVSTSVPNWDSYDTVFIGYPIWWGIAAWPVSSFVAANDFSGKTVIPFCTSSSSGLGDSGTLLAQVAGTGNWLEGMRFRSSASESDVSEWIASLGL
;
A
#
# COMPACT_ATOMS: atom_id res chain seq x y z
N MET A 1 -24.97 12.19 50.47
CA MET A 1 -25.73 11.12 49.89
C MET A 1 -25.15 10.76 48.51
N LYS A 2 -23.86 10.44 48.39
CA LYS A 2 -23.17 10.11 47.13
C LYS A 2 -22.19 8.93 47.27
N LYS A 3 -22.41 8.03 48.24
CA LYS A 3 -21.51 6.86 48.50
C LYS A 3 -22.23 5.52 48.63
N LEU A 4 -23.48 5.40 48.16
CA LEU A 4 -24.26 4.17 48.32
C LEU A 4 -24.68 3.49 46.98
N THR A 5 -24.26 4.00 45.84
CA THR A 5 -24.61 3.45 44.52
C THR A 5 -23.49 2.63 43.87
N ALA A 6 -22.35 2.46 44.50
CA ALA A 6 -21.21 1.72 43.96
C ALA A 6 -21.11 0.25 44.42
N LEU A 7 -22.05 -0.24 45.23
CA LEU A 7 -21.96 -1.60 45.85
C LEU A 7 -22.98 -2.60 45.32
N LEU A 8 -23.77 -2.30 44.30
CA LEU A 8 -24.84 -3.15 43.80
C LEU A 8 -24.64 -3.72 42.38
N LEU A 9 -23.47 -3.53 41.78
CA LEU A 9 -23.14 -4.02 40.42
C LEU A 9 -22.09 -5.13 40.39
N ALA A 10 -21.70 -5.67 41.54
CA ALA A 10 -20.66 -6.72 41.64
C ALA A 10 -21.21 -8.12 42.01
N LEU A 11 -22.52 -8.36 41.95
CA LEU A 11 -23.09 -9.65 42.43
C LEU A 11 -23.97 -10.40 41.42
N VAL A 12 -23.75 -10.28 40.14
CA VAL A 12 -24.48 -11.04 39.11
C VAL A 12 -23.56 -11.71 38.08
N MET A 13 -22.43 -12.22 38.49
CA MET A 13 -21.55 -13.01 37.58
C MET A 13 -20.98 -14.27 38.27
N VAL A 14 -21.78 -15.02 38.97
CA VAL A 14 -21.40 -16.37 39.38
C VAL A 14 -22.68 -17.23 39.34
N PHE A 15 -22.96 -17.93 38.25
CA PHE A 15 -23.68 -19.20 38.19
C PHE A 15 -23.96 -19.56 36.73
N ALA A 16 -23.06 -20.31 36.10
CA ALA A 16 -23.41 -21.31 35.08
C ALA A 16 -22.17 -22.14 34.72
N LEU A 17 -21.82 -23.05 35.60
CA LEU A 17 -20.93 -24.16 35.31
C LEU A 17 -21.68 -25.41 35.82
N ALA A 18 -22.25 -26.20 34.93
CA ALA A 18 -22.44 -27.65 35.07
C ALA A 18 -23.36 -28.18 33.96
N ALA A 19 -22.76 -28.82 32.95
CA ALA A 19 -23.32 -30.04 32.35
C ALA A 19 -22.23 -30.73 31.51
N CYS A 20 -21.49 -31.63 32.13
CA CYS A 20 -20.72 -32.67 31.44
C CYS A 20 -21.71 -33.62 30.76
N GLY A 21 -21.56 -33.82 29.45
CA GLY A 21 -22.12 -34.94 28.72
C GLY A 21 -21.00 -35.60 27.94
N THR A 22 -20.42 -36.67 28.52
CA THR A 22 -19.48 -37.57 27.83
C THR A 22 -20.28 -38.52 26.97
N GLU A 23 -20.26 -38.35 25.66
CA GLU A 23 -20.63 -39.41 24.72
C GLU A 23 -19.36 -40.00 24.10
N THR A 24 -19.05 -41.21 24.53
CA THR A 24 -18.04 -42.09 23.95
C THR A 24 -18.56 -42.65 22.63
N VAL A 25 -18.07 -42.15 21.52
CA VAL A 25 -18.26 -42.76 20.20
C VAL A 25 -17.14 -43.76 19.98
N THR A 26 -17.49 -45.04 20.03
CA THR A 26 -16.62 -46.15 19.64
C THR A 26 -16.50 -46.16 18.12
N VAL A 27 -15.35 -45.80 17.60
CA VAL A 27 -15.05 -45.93 16.16
C VAL A 27 -14.39 -47.29 15.93
N THR A 28 -15.12 -48.15 15.26
CA THR A 28 -14.63 -49.46 14.77
C THR A 28 -13.69 -49.22 13.61
N ALA A 29 -12.44 -49.60 13.78
CA ALA A 29 -11.41 -49.54 12.73
C ALA A 29 -11.67 -50.66 11.71
N THR A 30 -11.82 -50.29 10.44
CA THR A 30 -11.79 -51.22 9.30
C THR A 30 -10.39 -51.14 8.68
N PRO A 31 -9.71 -52.26 8.38
CA PRO A 31 -8.33 -52.26 7.92
C PRO A 31 -8.21 -51.84 6.46
N VAL A 32 -7.19 -51.02 6.24
CA VAL A 32 -6.72 -50.58 4.92
C VAL A 32 -5.94 -51.72 4.28
N PRO A 33 -6.15 -52.05 3.01
CA PRO A 33 -5.25 -52.96 2.30
C PRO A 33 -3.97 -52.25 1.87
N THR A 34 -2.87 -52.81 2.32
CA THR A 34 -1.50 -52.55 1.85
C THR A 34 -1.38 -52.89 0.37
N ALA A 35 -0.88 -51.96 -0.43
CA ALA A 35 -0.31 -52.24 -1.74
C ALA A 35 1.17 -51.86 -1.71
N GLU A 36 2.02 -52.87 -1.85
CA GLU A 36 3.45 -52.84 -1.95
C GLU A 36 3.93 -52.26 -3.32
N PRO A 37 5.19 -51.86 -3.43
CA PRO A 37 5.70 -51.05 -4.50
C PRO A 37 6.15 -51.83 -5.73
N THR A 38 5.92 -51.29 -6.89
CA THR A 38 6.52 -51.78 -8.14
C THR A 38 7.52 -50.79 -8.68
N SER A 39 8.70 -51.29 -8.71
CA SER A 39 9.97 -50.93 -9.36
C SER A 39 9.91 -50.10 -10.63
N GLU A 40 10.95 -49.23 -10.71
CA GLU A 40 11.59 -48.59 -11.87
C GLU A 40 11.73 -49.52 -13.08
N PRO A 41 11.95 -48.94 -14.31
CA PRO A 41 13.29 -48.57 -14.68
C PRO A 41 13.42 -47.27 -15.52
N SER A 42 14.46 -46.55 -15.19
CA SER A 42 15.64 -46.14 -15.99
C SER A 42 15.44 -46.05 -17.51
N SER A 43 15.60 -44.83 -18.03
CA SER A 43 16.32 -44.58 -19.28
C SER A 43 16.72 -43.11 -19.40
N GLU A 44 17.99 -42.82 -19.09
CA GLU A 44 18.76 -41.83 -19.85
C GLU A 44 19.04 -42.39 -21.27
N PRO A 45 19.15 -41.52 -22.29
CA PRO A 45 20.48 -41.08 -22.72
C PRO A 45 20.52 -39.61 -23.16
N SER A 46 21.51 -38.89 -22.69
CA SER A 46 22.74 -38.46 -23.36
C SER A 46 22.57 -38.08 -24.85
N ALA A 47 22.73 -36.77 -25.10
CA ALA A 47 23.42 -36.24 -26.30
C ALA A 47 23.67 -34.73 -26.14
N GLU A 48 24.86 -34.33 -25.74
CA GLU A 48 25.56 -33.20 -26.38
C GLU A 48 26.09 -33.70 -27.73
N PRO A 49 26.35 -32.83 -28.71
CA PRO A 49 27.37 -31.81 -28.63
C PRO A 49 27.18 -30.55 -29.52
N SER A 50 27.89 -29.48 -29.08
CA SER A 50 28.75 -28.62 -29.91
C SER A 50 28.18 -27.90 -31.15
N SER A 51 28.26 -26.55 -31.07
CA SER A 51 29.11 -25.78 -32.01
C SER A 51 29.03 -24.27 -31.71
N GLU A 52 30.11 -23.73 -31.19
CA GLU A 52 30.58 -22.38 -31.53
C GLU A 52 30.95 -22.31 -33.00
N PRO A 53 30.83 -21.14 -33.65
CA PRO A 53 32.02 -20.36 -33.89
C PRO A 53 31.83 -18.85 -33.70
N SER A 54 32.71 -18.26 -32.96
CA SER A 54 33.75 -17.29 -33.30
C SER A 54 33.50 -16.40 -34.54
N ALA A 55 33.34 -15.11 -34.31
CA ALA A 55 33.85 -14.02 -35.12
C ALA A 55 33.91 -12.69 -34.32
N GLU A 56 35.07 -12.31 -33.90
CA GLU A 56 35.58 -10.93 -33.74
C GLU A 56 36.20 -10.48 -35.08
N PRO A 57 36.63 -9.22 -35.25
CA PRO A 57 36.27 -7.91 -34.64
C PRO A 57 35.96 -6.86 -35.75
N SER A 58 35.41 -5.71 -35.38
CA SER A 58 35.65 -4.50 -36.18
C SER A 58 35.54 -3.23 -35.32
N ASP A 59 36.66 -2.62 -35.14
CA ASP A 59 37.04 -1.21 -35.02
C ASP A 59 36.06 -0.18 -34.45
N ALA A 60 36.57 0.45 -33.40
CA ALA A 60 36.18 1.75 -32.90
C ALA A 60 36.51 2.87 -33.88
N PRO A 61 35.86 4.05 -33.78
CA PRO A 61 36.64 5.19 -33.34
C PRO A 61 36.02 5.97 -32.18
N ALA A 62 36.93 6.46 -31.37
CA ALA A 62 36.75 7.36 -30.25
C ALA A 62 36.10 8.69 -30.65
N ALA A 63 35.17 9.17 -29.83
CA ALA A 63 34.87 10.58 -29.73
C ALA A 63 34.51 10.93 -28.29
N GLY A 64 35.14 11.96 -27.81
CA GLY A 64 35.44 12.50 -26.54
C GLY A 64 34.34 12.72 -25.50
N PRO A 65 34.73 13.14 -24.27
CA PRO A 65 33.86 13.25 -23.12
C PRO A 65 32.98 14.51 -23.24
N SER A 66 31.67 14.29 -23.33
CA SER A 66 30.69 15.34 -23.08
C SER A 66 30.27 15.24 -21.62
N THR A 67 30.86 16.09 -20.81
CA THR A 67 30.37 16.38 -19.46
C THR A 67 29.08 17.17 -19.59
N ALA A 68 27.94 16.50 -19.42
CA ALA A 68 26.71 17.19 -19.06
C ALA A 68 26.51 17.01 -17.56
N PRO A 69 26.24 18.06 -16.79
CA PRO A 69 25.83 17.90 -15.39
C PRO A 69 24.46 17.26 -15.38
N THR A 70 24.35 16.17 -14.67
CA THR A 70 23.05 15.63 -14.24
C THR A 70 22.50 16.67 -13.27
N GLU A 71 21.56 17.49 -13.75
CA GLU A 71 20.69 18.24 -12.88
C GLU A 71 19.85 17.19 -12.11
N ALA A 72 19.93 17.27 -10.79
CA ALA A 72 18.98 16.66 -9.91
C ALA A 72 17.58 17.15 -10.31
N PRO A 73 16.53 16.30 -10.24
CA PRO A 73 15.19 16.79 -10.45
C PRO A 73 14.91 17.84 -9.38
N GLU A 74 14.71 19.06 -9.83
CA GLU A 74 14.23 20.14 -8.97
C GLU A 74 12.93 19.67 -8.32
N SER A 75 12.89 19.81 -7.01
CA SER A 75 11.71 19.75 -6.16
C SER A 75 10.50 20.30 -6.92
N GLY A 76 9.47 19.44 -7.08
CA GLY A 76 8.32 19.69 -7.91
C GLY A 76 7.71 21.07 -7.63
N ALA A 77 7.65 21.86 -8.67
CA ALA A 77 7.01 23.16 -8.65
C ALA A 77 5.57 22.97 -8.18
N VAL A 78 5.25 23.60 -7.05
CA VAL A 78 3.88 23.93 -6.68
C VAL A 78 3.31 24.73 -7.87
N GLY A 79 2.41 24.13 -8.64
CA GLY A 79 1.69 24.82 -9.70
C GLY A 79 1.01 26.04 -9.10
N ASP A 80 1.17 27.20 -9.75
CA ASP A 80 0.46 28.42 -9.37
C ASP A 80 -1.04 28.15 -9.47
N PRO A 81 -1.85 28.31 -8.38
CA PRO A 81 -3.29 28.02 -8.39
C PRO A 81 -4.05 29.11 -9.15
N SER A 82 -4.13 28.99 -10.46
CA SER A 82 -4.92 29.85 -11.32
C SER A 82 -5.67 29.05 -12.38
N GLY A 83 -6.45 28.05 -11.91
CA GLY A 83 -7.43 27.33 -12.68
C GLY A 83 -8.73 27.27 -11.91
N GLU A 84 -9.86 27.50 -12.57
CA GLU A 84 -11.21 27.29 -12.03
C GLU A 84 -11.53 25.79 -11.79
N GLY A 85 -10.57 25.05 -11.28
CA GLY A 85 -10.73 23.71 -10.75
C GLY A 85 -10.99 23.82 -9.26
N GLY A 86 -12.11 23.28 -8.79
CA GLY A 86 -12.52 23.38 -7.39
C GLY A 86 -11.37 22.98 -6.42
N ASN A 87 -11.51 23.40 -5.15
CA ASN A 87 -10.61 23.21 -4.02
C ASN A 87 -10.24 21.71 -3.78
N THR A 88 -9.62 21.08 -4.78
CA THR A 88 -9.26 19.66 -4.80
C THR A 88 -7.76 19.48 -4.72
N LEU A 89 -7.34 18.56 -3.89
CA LEU A 89 -5.94 18.18 -3.68
C LEU A 89 -5.76 16.69 -3.89
N VAL A 90 -4.69 16.28 -4.54
CA VAL A 90 -4.21 14.89 -4.59
C VAL A 90 -2.97 14.77 -3.72
N VAL A 91 -3.07 14.02 -2.65
CA VAL A 91 -1.96 13.68 -1.76
C VAL A 91 -1.58 12.23 -2.02
N TYR A 92 -0.30 11.92 -2.22
CA TYR A 92 0.08 10.53 -2.43
C TYR A 92 1.49 10.20 -1.95
N PHE A 93 1.70 8.93 -1.64
CA PHE A 93 3.00 8.28 -1.53
C PHE A 93 3.14 7.24 -2.63
N SER A 94 4.30 7.23 -3.29
CA SER A 94 4.61 6.23 -4.32
C SER A 94 6.04 5.71 -4.15
N ALA A 95 6.19 4.40 -3.94
CA ALA A 95 7.51 3.79 -3.78
C ALA A 95 8.13 3.36 -5.14
N THR A 96 7.29 3.06 -6.14
CA THR A 96 7.71 2.48 -7.43
C THR A 96 7.08 3.19 -8.64
N GLY A 97 6.50 4.37 -8.47
CA GLY A 97 5.90 5.17 -9.54
C GLY A 97 4.45 4.82 -9.89
N HIS A 98 3.92 3.66 -9.45
CA HIS A 98 2.56 3.24 -9.85
C HIS A 98 1.46 4.12 -9.23
N THR A 99 1.56 4.46 -7.95
CA THR A 99 0.59 5.35 -7.29
C THR A 99 0.70 6.77 -7.86
N GLU A 100 1.91 7.22 -8.14
CA GLU A 100 2.19 8.50 -8.79
C GLU A 100 1.50 8.63 -10.15
N ALA A 101 1.54 7.59 -11.00
CA ALA A 101 0.85 7.61 -12.28
C ALA A 101 -0.67 7.80 -12.13
N ILE A 102 -1.29 7.09 -11.18
CA ILE A 102 -2.73 7.25 -10.88
C ILE A 102 -3.02 8.65 -10.31
N ALA A 103 -2.16 9.14 -9.41
CA ALA A 103 -2.29 10.49 -8.85
C ALA A 103 -2.22 11.56 -9.95
N GLY A 104 -1.32 11.40 -10.92
CA GLY A 104 -1.23 12.25 -12.10
C GLY A 104 -2.52 12.27 -12.92
N TYR A 105 -3.08 11.10 -13.23
CA TYR A 105 -4.37 11.04 -13.95
C TYR A 105 -5.51 11.72 -13.18
N ILE A 106 -5.59 11.53 -11.86
CA ILE A 106 -6.60 12.21 -11.03
C ILE A 106 -6.42 13.72 -11.11
N ALA A 107 -5.19 14.21 -10.96
CA ALA A 107 -4.88 15.63 -11.01
C ALA A 107 -5.23 16.25 -12.37
N ASP A 108 -4.87 15.58 -13.47
CA ASP A 108 -5.14 16.04 -14.83
C ASP A 108 -6.67 16.09 -15.13
N ILE A 109 -7.42 15.09 -14.66
CA ILE A 109 -8.87 15.01 -14.88
C ILE A 109 -9.63 16.03 -14.04
N THR A 110 -9.20 16.28 -12.79
CA THR A 110 -9.92 17.14 -11.83
C THR A 110 -9.40 18.57 -11.77
N GLY A 111 -8.22 18.84 -12.35
CA GLY A 111 -7.51 20.10 -12.18
C GLY A 111 -6.98 20.31 -10.75
N ALA A 112 -6.78 19.23 -10.00
CA ALA A 112 -6.34 19.26 -8.60
C ALA A 112 -4.87 19.64 -8.45
N ASP A 113 -4.55 20.33 -7.36
CA ASP A 113 -3.17 20.48 -6.90
C ASP A 113 -2.62 19.14 -6.41
N VAL A 114 -1.30 18.99 -6.41
CA VAL A 114 -0.62 17.74 -6.03
C VAL A 114 0.33 17.97 -4.86
N PHE A 115 0.27 17.09 -3.87
CA PHE A 115 1.23 17.02 -2.77
C PHE A 115 1.82 15.62 -2.64
N VAL A 116 3.13 15.51 -2.74
CA VAL A 116 3.86 14.24 -2.61
C VAL A 116 4.27 14.03 -1.16
N ILE A 117 3.91 12.88 -0.60
CA ILE A 117 4.39 12.46 0.71
C ILE A 117 5.81 11.88 0.53
N GLU A 118 6.80 12.60 1.04
CA GLU A 118 8.20 12.21 0.94
C GLU A 118 8.74 11.76 2.30
N PRO A 119 9.12 10.48 2.47
CA PRO A 119 9.87 10.05 3.64
C PRO A 119 11.22 10.77 3.74
N ALA A 120 11.61 11.24 4.93
CA ALA A 120 12.91 11.87 5.18
C ALA A 120 14.07 10.93 4.80
N GLN A 121 13.86 9.63 4.86
CA GLN A 121 14.72 8.59 4.31
C GLN A 121 13.92 7.85 3.23
N PRO A 122 14.17 8.12 1.93
CA PRO A 122 13.51 7.42 0.83
C PRO A 122 13.73 5.91 0.90
N TYR A 123 12.73 5.14 0.46
CA TYR A 123 12.88 3.69 0.34
C TYR A 123 13.68 3.35 -0.91
N THR A 124 14.75 2.59 -0.75
CA THR A 124 15.51 1.99 -1.85
C THR A 124 14.83 0.70 -2.34
N SER A 125 15.30 0.16 -3.46
CA SER A 125 14.84 -1.16 -3.93
C SER A 125 15.12 -2.28 -2.92
N ASP A 126 16.24 -2.18 -2.20
CA ASP A 126 16.60 -3.16 -1.17
C ASP A 126 15.69 -3.04 0.06
N ASP A 127 15.35 -1.80 0.46
CA ASP A 127 14.39 -1.53 1.53
C ASP A 127 13.00 -2.09 1.24
N LEU A 128 12.61 -2.15 -0.03
CA LEU A 128 11.30 -2.63 -0.50
C LEU A 128 11.27 -4.13 -0.79
N ASN A 129 12.36 -4.85 -0.56
CA ASN A 129 12.42 -6.30 -0.80
C ASN A 129 11.66 -7.08 0.29
N TRP A 130 10.37 -7.24 0.09
CA TRP A 130 9.46 -7.92 1.03
C TRP A 130 9.76 -9.42 1.22
N THR A 131 10.69 -10.02 0.46
CA THR A 131 11.15 -11.41 0.63
C THR A 131 12.41 -11.51 1.47
N ASP A 132 13.02 -10.40 1.85
CA ASP A 132 14.21 -10.34 2.71
C ASP A 132 13.78 -9.89 4.10
N GLU A 133 13.90 -10.78 5.09
CA GLU A 133 13.56 -10.52 6.49
C GLU A 133 14.37 -9.34 7.09
N SER A 134 15.55 -9.05 6.51
CA SER A 134 16.39 -7.92 6.94
C SER A 134 16.05 -6.59 6.27
N SER A 135 15.17 -6.58 5.28
CA SER A 135 14.76 -5.34 4.60
C SER A 135 13.99 -4.41 5.52
N ARG A 136 14.11 -3.12 5.26
CA ARG A 136 13.45 -2.08 6.06
C ARG A 136 11.93 -2.28 6.13
N VAL A 137 11.30 -2.57 4.99
CA VAL A 137 9.84 -2.71 4.93
C VAL A 137 9.34 -3.94 5.70
N VAL A 138 10.13 -5.03 5.78
CA VAL A 138 9.78 -6.21 6.58
C VAL A 138 9.97 -5.91 8.07
N GLN A 139 11.06 -5.25 8.46
CA GLN A 139 11.28 -4.85 9.85
C GLN A 139 10.18 -3.91 10.35
N GLU A 140 9.77 -2.93 9.53
CA GLU A 140 8.63 -2.03 9.84
C GLU A 140 7.29 -2.78 9.89
N TYR A 141 7.14 -3.87 9.15
CA TYR A 141 5.96 -4.73 9.25
C TYR A 141 5.93 -5.53 10.55
N GLU A 142 7.05 -6.09 10.97
CA GLU A 142 7.15 -6.92 12.17
C GLU A 142 7.12 -6.10 13.46
N ASP A 143 7.68 -4.88 13.44
CA ASP A 143 7.67 -3.95 14.58
C ASP A 143 6.90 -2.68 14.24
N GLU A 144 5.65 -2.60 14.75
CA GLU A 144 4.78 -1.45 14.52
C GLU A 144 5.35 -0.12 15.06
N SER A 145 6.26 -0.17 16.02
CA SER A 145 6.89 1.04 16.54
C SER A 145 7.79 1.74 15.52
N LEU A 146 8.23 1.00 14.48
CA LEU A 146 9.03 1.53 13.38
C LEU A 146 8.19 2.16 12.26
N ARG A 147 6.85 2.00 12.28
CA ARG A 147 5.95 2.52 11.25
C ARG A 147 5.67 4.02 11.34
N ASN A 148 6.16 4.68 12.37
CA ASN A 148 6.10 6.15 12.46
C ASN A 148 7.19 6.77 11.58
N ILE A 149 6.92 6.87 10.29
CA ILE A 149 7.89 7.34 9.30
C ILE A 149 8.03 8.85 9.38
N GLU A 150 9.25 9.33 9.58
CA GLU A 150 9.57 10.75 9.47
C GLU A 150 9.41 11.20 8.02
N LEU A 151 8.71 12.31 7.82
CA LEU A 151 8.45 12.90 6.49
C LEU A 151 9.23 14.20 6.33
N VAL A 152 9.63 14.52 5.10
CA VAL A 152 10.26 15.80 4.74
C VAL A 152 9.34 16.96 5.11
N SER A 153 8.05 16.82 4.84
CA SER A 153 7.00 17.77 5.26
C SER A 153 5.67 17.05 5.44
N THR A 154 4.91 17.46 6.44
CA THR A 154 3.49 17.13 6.59
C THR A 154 2.60 18.32 6.26
N SER A 155 3.18 19.52 6.07
CA SER A 155 2.46 20.76 5.87
C SER A 155 2.18 20.98 4.39
N VAL A 156 0.90 21.04 4.04
CA VAL A 156 0.43 21.36 2.69
C VAL A 156 0.15 22.86 2.63
N PRO A 157 0.71 23.60 1.66
CA PRO A 157 0.34 24.99 1.45
C PRO A 157 -1.16 25.14 1.22
N ASN A 158 -1.78 26.16 1.79
CA ASN A 158 -3.21 26.46 1.64
C ASN A 158 -4.16 25.31 2.01
N TRP A 159 -3.76 24.44 2.96
CA TRP A 159 -4.52 23.26 3.38
C TRP A 159 -6.02 23.55 3.61
N ASP A 160 -6.32 24.68 4.25
CA ASP A 160 -7.69 25.05 4.59
C ASP A 160 -8.57 25.40 3.37
N SER A 161 -7.97 25.66 2.21
CA SER A 161 -8.71 25.98 0.98
C SER A 161 -9.25 24.76 0.24
N TYR A 162 -8.75 23.56 0.59
CA TYR A 162 -9.18 22.32 -0.08
C TYR A 162 -10.40 21.71 0.64
N ASP A 163 -11.46 21.44 -0.14
CA ASP A 163 -12.66 20.76 0.34
C ASP A 163 -12.64 19.26 0.02
N THR A 164 -11.95 18.88 -1.06
CA THR A 164 -11.81 17.49 -1.52
C THR A 164 -10.34 17.09 -1.53
N VAL A 165 -10.03 15.97 -0.89
CA VAL A 165 -8.67 15.44 -0.81
C VAL A 165 -8.65 13.97 -1.26
N PHE A 166 -8.00 13.70 -2.38
CA PHE A 166 -7.66 12.33 -2.76
C PHE A 166 -6.40 11.90 -2.03
N ILE A 167 -6.41 10.69 -1.44
CA ILE A 167 -5.24 10.15 -0.75
C ILE A 167 -4.81 8.84 -1.40
N GLY A 168 -3.60 8.82 -2.01
CA GLY A 168 -3.04 7.73 -2.76
C GLY A 168 -1.91 6.98 -2.07
N TYR A 169 -1.93 5.63 -2.16
CA TYR A 169 -0.92 4.80 -1.53
C TYR A 169 -0.79 3.42 -2.17
N PRO A 170 0.38 2.79 -2.12
CA PRO A 170 0.49 1.36 -2.37
C PRO A 170 0.00 0.56 -1.16
N ILE A 171 -0.57 -0.62 -1.41
CA ILE A 171 -0.93 -1.55 -0.33
C ILE A 171 0.31 -2.34 0.10
N TRP A 172 0.66 -2.24 1.39
CA TRP A 172 1.67 -3.04 2.06
C TRP A 172 1.00 -3.93 3.11
N TRP A 173 1.15 -5.25 3.00
CA TRP A 173 0.51 -6.25 3.89
C TRP A 173 -0.98 -5.97 4.18
N GLY A 174 -1.74 -5.55 3.16
CA GLY A 174 -3.19 -5.35 3.26
C GLY A 174 -3.63 -4.00 3.81
N ILE A 175 -2.72 -3.11 4.19
CA ILE A 175 -3.00 -1.75 4.69
C ILE A 175 -2.27 -0.70 3.86
N ALA A 176 -2.52 0.57 4.13
CA ALA A 176 -1.80 1.68 3.48
C ALA A 176 -0.32 1.68 3.88
N ALA A 177 0.56 1.99 2.93
CA ALA A 177 1.98 2.18 3.21
C ALA A 177 2.20 3.20 4.34
N TRP A 178 3.17 2.90 5.23
CA TRP A 178 3.37 3.60 6.50
C TRP A 178 3.52 5.13 6.38
N PRO A 179 4.22 5.68 5.35
CA PRO A 179 4.36 7.13 5.19
C PRO A 179 3.02 7.88 5.13
N VAL A 180 1.99 7.25 4.55
CA VAL A 180 0.66 7.87 4.46
C VAL A 180 -0.01 7.97 5.81
N SER A 181 0.14 6.97 6.67
CA SER A 181 -0.37 7.01 8.05
C SER A 181 0.26 8.16 8.84
N SER A 182 1.58 8.39 8.68
CA SER A 182 2.28 9.51 9.32
C SER A 182 1.76 10.87 8.85
N PHE A 183 1.48 11.02 7.55
CA PHE A 183 0.88 12.24 6.99
C PHE A 183 -0.53 12.47 7.54
N VAL A 184 -1.36 11.43 7.52
CA VAL A 184 -2.76 11.51 7.97
C VAL A 184 -2.85 11.84 9.45
N ALA A 185 -1.99 11.26 10.29
CA ALA A 185 -1.92 11.55 11.73
C ALA A 185 -1.53 13.00 12.04
N ALA A 186 -0.83 13.66 11.12
CA ALA A 186 -0.32 15.02 11.31
C ALA A 186 -1.27 16.13 10.83
N ASN A 187 -2.37 15.78 10.12
CA ASN A 187 -3.25 16.75 9.50
C ASN A 187 -4.69 16.64 10.00
N ASP A 188 -5.38 17.78 10.08
CA ASP A 188 -6.81 17.84 10.40
C ASP A 188 -7.64 17.85 9.11
N PHE A 189 -8.51 16.85 8.96
CA PHE A 189 -9.40 16.70 7.81
C PHE A 189 -10.81 17.23 8.08
N SER A 190 -11.04 17.96 9.17
CA SER A 190 -12.36 18.52 9.48
C SER A 190 -12.91 19.36 8.32
N GLY A 191 -14.14 19.06 7.93
CA GLY A 191 -14.84 19.75 6.81
C GLY A 191 -14.45 19.27 5.42
N LYS A 192 -13.47 18.34 5.29
CA LYS A 192 -13.00 17.82 3.99
C LYS A 192 -13.66 16.50 3.64
N THR A 193 -13.95 16.32 2.36
CA THR A 193 -14.26 15.00 1.77
C THR A 193 -12.95 14.31 1.37
N VAL A 194 -12.71 13.13 1.91
CA VAL A 194 -11.48 12.38 1.68
C VAL A 194 -11.77 11.12 0.89
N ILE A 195 -11.05 10.94 -0.21
CA ILE A 195 -11.29 9.85 -1.16
C ILE A 195 -10.02 9.02 -1.31
N PRO A 196 -9.93 7.86 -0.65
CA PRO A 196 -8.76 7.00 -0.76
C PRO A 196 -8.66 6.36 -2.14
N PHE A 197 -7.43 6.22 -2.65
CA PHE A 197 -7.15 5.33 -3.77
C PHE A 197 -5.85 4.57 -3.51
N CYS A 198 -5.79 3.34 -3.97
CA CYS A 198 -4.60 2.56 -3.76
C CYS A 198 -4.14 1.83 -5.01
N THR A 199 -2.86 1.48 -5.02
CA THR A 199 -2.30 0.58 -6.02
C THR A 199 -1.84 -0.71 -5.38
N SER A 200 -2.10 -1.83 -6.05
CA SER A 200 -1.61 -3.13 -5.62
C SER A 200 -1.56 -4.11 -6.79
N SER A 201 -0.69 -5.12 -6.71
CA SER A 201 -0.61 -6.18 -7.70
C SER A 201 -1.79 -7.15 -7.61
N SER A 202 -2.18 -7.56 -6.41
CA SER A 202 -3.20 -8.59 -6.16
C SER A 202 -4.20 -8.24 -5.07
N SER A 203 -3.81 -7.54 -4.02
CA SER A 203 -4.69 -7.17 -2.92
C SER A 203 -5.77 -6.18 -3.36
N GLY A 204 -6.96 -6.26 -2.76
CA GLY A 204 -7.98 -5.22 -2.88
C GLY A 204 -7.63 -3.98 -2.03
N LEU A 205 -8.52 -3.00 -2.03
CA LEU A 205 -8.47 -1.85 -1.11
C LEU A 205 -8.57 -2.32 0.36
N GLY A 206 -9.38 -3.35 0.63
CA GLY A 206 -9.63 -3.85 1.97
C GLY A 206 -10.12 -2.74 2.90
N ASP A 207 -9.68 -2.80 4.15
CA ASP A 207 -10.02 -1.80 5.17
C ASP A 207 -9.01 -0.63 5.22
N SER A 208 -8.08 -0.52 4.26
CA SER A 208 -6.98 0.44 4.31
C SER A 208 -7.45 1.90 4.42
N GLY A 209 -8.50 2.29 3.69
CA GLY A 209 -9.11 3.61 3.78
C GLY A 209 -9.78 3.85 5.14
N THR A 210 -10.49 2.86 5.67
CA THR A 210 -11.13 2.93 6.99
C THR A 210 -10.10 3.05 8.13
N LEU A 211 -8.98 2.34 8.02
CA LEU A 211 -7.88 2.44 8.98
C LEU A 211 -7.25 3.84 8.96
N LEU A 212 -7.04 4.43 7.78
CA LEU A 212 -6.58 5.81 7.66
C LEU A 212 -7.59 6.81 8.25
N ALA A 213 -8.88 6.62 8.02
CA ALA A 213 -9.94 7.44 8.62
C ALA A 213 -9.91 7.39 10.15
N GLN A 214 -9.63 6.23 10.74
CA GLN A 214 -9.46 6.08 12.19
C GLN A 214 -8.23 6.82 12.70
N VAL A 215 -7.12 6.79 11.96
CA VAL A 215 -5.90 7.54 12.30
C VAL A 215 -6.15 9.05 12.21
N ALA A 216 -6.85 9.52 11.18
CA ALA A 216 -7.20 10.94 11.02
C ALA A 216 -8.13 11.45 12.14
N GLY A 217 -9.10 10.63 12.54
CA GLY A 217 -10.12 10.99 13.51
C GLY A 217 -11.10 12.08 13.06
N THR A 218 -10.89 12.67 11.90
CA THR A 218 -11.68 13.78 11.32
C THR A 218 -11.87 13.56 9.80
N GLY A 219 -12.79 14.33 9.17
CA GLY A 219 -13.08 14.27 7.75
C GLY A 219 -14.24 13.34 7.40
N ASN A 220 -14.80 13.54 6.20
CA ASN A 220 -15.80 12.66 5.61
C ASN A 220 -15.11 11.72 4.62
N TRP A 221 -14.78 10.52 5.07
CA TRP A 221 -14.05 9.52 4.27
C TRP A 221 -15.03 8.70 3.44
N LEU A 222 -14.86 8.74 2.13
CA LEU A 222 -15.64 7.97 1.17
C LEU A 222 -15.03 6.60 0.93
N GLU A 223 -15.80 5.73 0.27
CA GLU A 223 -15.28 4.49 -0.28
C GLU A 223 -14.26 4.82 -1.37
N GLY A 224 -13.09 4.21 -1.25
CA GLY A 224 -12.00 4.43 -2.18
C GLY A 224 -12.00 3.46 -3.35
N MET A 225 -10.98 3.58 -4.21
CA MET A 225 -10.78 2.70 -5.37
C MET A 225 -9.39 2.07 -5.35
N ARG A 226 -9.33 0.82 -5.79
CA ARG A 226 -8.06 0.13 -6.03
C ARG A 226 -7.76 0.05 -7.52
N PHE A 227 -6.56 0.45 -7.88
CA PHE A 227 -6.02 0.36 -9.23
C PHE A 227 -4.91 -0.71 -9.34
N ARG A 228 -4.81 -1.34 -10.48
CA ARG A 228 -3.63 -2.14 -10.84
C ARG A 228 -2.55 -1.20 -11.38
N SER A 229 -1.29 -1.65 -11.36
CA SER A 229 -0.18 -0.92 -11.97
C SER A 229 -0.36 -0.64 -13.48
N SER A 230 -1.24 -1.39 -14.15
CA SER A 230 -1.57 -1.24 -15.56
C SER A 230 -2.87 -0.48 -15.81
N ALA A 231 -3.47 0.14 -14.79
CA ALA A 231 -4.68 0.94 -14.96
C ALA A 231 -4.41 2.14 -15.87
N SER A 232 -5.35 2.40 -16.76
CA SER A 232 -5.28 3.49 -17.72
C SER A 232 -5.93 4.76 -17.18
N GLU A 233 -5.65 5.88 -17.81
CA GLU A 233 -6.34 7.14 -17.56
C GLU A 233 -7.85 7.02 -17.71
N SER A 234 -8.33 6.21 -18.69
CA SER A 234 -9.76 5.95 -18.88
C SER A 234 -10.39 5.26 -17.67
N ASP A 235 -9.69 4.26 -17.06
CA ASP A 235 -10.20 3.59 -15.86
C ASP A 235 -10.35 4.58 -14.69
N VAL A 236 -9.40 5.52 -14.57
CA VAL A 236 -9.43 6.58 -13.55
C VAL A 236 -10.54 7.58 -13.85
N SER A 237 -10.71 8.00 -15.11
CA SER A 237 -11.74 8.92 -15.54
C SER A 237 -13.16 8.38 -15.28
N GLU A 238 -13.40 7.09 -15.56
CA GLU A 238 -14.66 6.41 -15.27
C GLU A 238 -14.96 6.41 -13.77
N TRP A 239 -13.93 6.14 -12.94
CA TRP A 239 -14.09 6.20 -11.49
C TRP A 239 -14.41 7.60 -11.00
N ILE A 240 -13.65 8.62 -11.42
CA ILE A 240 -13.90 10.02 -11.03
C ILE A 240 -15.32 10.44 -11.42
N ALA A 241 -15.78 10.12 -12.64
CA ALA A 241 -17.14 10.40 -13.07
C ALA A 241 -18.21 9.73 -12.19
N SER A 242 -17.90 8.55 -11.62
CA SER A 242 -18.81 7.82 -10.73
C SER A 242 -18.95 8.46 -9.34
N LEU A 243 -18.00 9.31 -8.93
CA LEU A 243 -18.01 9.97 -7.63
C LEU A 243 -19.04 11.11 -7.58
N GLY A 244 -19.41 11.70 -8.72
CA GLY A 244 -20.39 12.77 -8.80
C GLY A 244 -19.93 14.09 -8.15
N LEU A 245 -18.63 14.35 -8.20
CA LEU A 245 -17.96 15.55 -7.66
C LEU A 245 -18.17 16.76 -8.56
#